data_5d54d934cf5ebdd6528422be2ed45dd1
#
_entry.id   5d54d934cf5ebdd6528422be2ed45dd1
#
_cell.length_a   1.000
_cell.length_b   1.000
_cell.length_c   1.000
_cell.angle_alpha   90.00
_cell.angle_beta   90.00
_cell.angle_gamma   90.00
#
_symmetry.space_group_name_H-M   'P 1'
#
loop_
_entity.id
_entity.type
_entity.pdbx_description
1 polymer ?
#
loop_
_entity_poly.entity_id
_entity_poly.type
_entity_poly.pdbx_seq_one_letter_code
_entity_poly.pdbx_strand_id
1 'polypeptide(L)'
;MAKIFCVANQKGGVGKTTTTVNLAAGLAKLDQRVLLVDLDPQGNATMGAGINKAKLTASIYEVLLGMSDVTTAKLRSESGRFDVLPANRELAGAEVEMVSLDNRDKRLREALAKVDADYDFILIDCPPALSLLTLNGLCAAHGVIIPMQCEYYALEGLSDLANTIKKVSANLNPDLKIVGLLRVMFDPRMTLSQQVSDQLEQHFGDKVFKTLIPRNVRLAEAPSYGIPGVVFDPASKGAQAYIAFGAEMVERIKQLEK
;
A
#
# COMPACT_ATOMS: atom_id res chain seq x y z
N MET A 1 5.62 11.11 14.71
CA MET A 1 5.65 11.10 13.24
C MET A 1 5.19 9.75 12.74
N ALA A 2 4.24 9.74 11.80
CA ALA A 2 3.72 8.52 11.21
C ALA A 2 4.81 7.75 10.46
N LYS A 3 4.68 6.42 10.41
CA LYS A 3 5.47 5.57 9.52
C LYS A 3 4.74 5.43 8.19
N ILE A 4 5.34 5.96 7.13
CA ILE A 4 4.72 6.03 5.79
C ILE A 4 5.27 4.93 4.90
N PHE A 5 4.40 4.07 4.36
CA PHE A 5 4.78 2.96 3.50
C PHE A 5 3.98 2.93 2.21
N CYS A 6 4.69 2.80 1.08
CA CYS A 6 4.07 2.45 -0.20
C CYS A 6 3.89 0.93 -0.30
N VAL A 7 2.74 0.51 -0.80
CA VAL A 7 2.49 -0.85 -1.27
C VAL A 7 2.56 -0.81 -2.79
N ALA A 8 3.67 -1.26 -3.36
CA ALA A 8 3.97 -1.08 -4.77
C ALA A 8 4.47 -2.37 -5.43
N ASN A 9 4.06 -2.58 -6.67
CA ASN A 9 4.59 -3.57 -7.61
C ASN A 9 4.11 -3.20 -9.02
N GLN A 10 4.99 -3.29 -10.01
CA GLN A 10 4.67 -2.97 -11.42
C GLN A 10 3.74 -4.01 -12.05
N LYS A 11 3.71 -5.23 -11.53
CA LYS A 11 2.80 -6.27 -12.00
C LYS A 11 1.38 -6.02 -11.49
N GLY A 12 0.40 -6.03 -12.40
CA GLY A 12 -1.02 -6.00 -12.06
C GLY A 12 -1.48 -7.30 -11.38
N GLY A 13 -2.51 -7.22 -10.55
CA GLY A 13 -3.14 -8.40 -9.95
C GLY A 13 -2.34 -9.12 -8.84
N VAL A 14 -1.22 -8.57 -8.38
CA VAL A 14 -0.41 -9.16 -7.30
C VAL A 14 -0.90 -8.80 -5.89
N GLY A 15 -2.11 -8.31 -5.75
CA GLY A 15 -2.72 -8.05 -4.44
C GLY A 15 -2.22 -6.79 -3.72
N LYS A 16 -1.73 -5.76 -4.42
CA LYS A 16 -1.36 -4.47 -3.82
C LYS A 16 -2.49 -3.88 -2.99
N THR A 17 -3.60 -3.56 -3.63
CA THR A 17 -4.80 -2.99 -3.00
C THR A 17 -5.36 -3.88 -1.89
N THR A 18 -5.45 -5.20 -2.13
CA THR A 18 -5.87 -6.16 -1.10
C THR A 18 -4.95 -6.10 0.12
N THR A 19 -3.63 -6.02 -0.10
CA THR A 19 -2.65 -5.89 0.97
C THR A 19 -2.82 -4.58 1.71
N THR A 20 -2.93 -3.45 1.00
CA THR A 20 -3.03 -2.11 1.62
C THR A 20 -4.28 -2.00 2.50
N VAL A 21 -5.45 -2.40 1.98
CA VAL A 21 -6.71 -2.34 2.72
C VAL A 21 -6.73 -3.28 3.94
N ASN A 22 -6.25 -4.51 3.76
CA ASN A 22 -6.27 -5.48 4.86
C ASN A 22 -5.17 -5.24 5.89
N LEU A 23 -4.01 -4.71 5.50
CA LEU A 23 -3.00 -4.25 6.44
C LEU A 23 -3.50 -3.05 7.25
N ALA A 24 -4.17 -2.07 6.60
CA ALA A 24 -4.76 -0.93 7.32
C ALA A 24 -5.77 -1.39 8.39
N ALA A 25 -6.70 -2.27 8.03
CA ALA A 25 -7.67 -2.81 8.97
C ALA A 25 -7.02 -3.73 10.03
N GLY A 26 -5.98 -4.49 9.67
CA GLY A 26 -5.20 -5.31 10.60
C GLY A 26 -4.47 -4.47 11.65
N LEU A 27 -3.81 -3.38 11.23
CA LEU A 27 -3.16 -2.42 12.12
C LEU A 27 -4.17 -1.70 13.02
N ALA A 28 -5.34 -1.31 12.49
CA ALA A 28 -6.41 -0.71 13.29
C ALA A 28 -6.96 -1.66 14.37
N LYS A 29 -6.98 -2.99 14.10
CA LYS A 29 -7.30 -4.01 15.12
C LYS A 29 -6.23 -4.13 16.21
N LEU A 30 -5.01 -3.67 15.95
CA LEU A 30 -3.90 -3.58 16.90
C LEU A 30 -3.81 -2.18 17.54
N ASP A 31 -4.91 -1.43 17.53
CA ASP A 31 -5.07 -0.09 18.10
C ASP A 31 -4.12 0.95 17.50
N GLN A 32 -3.65 0.75 16.27
CA GLN A 32 -2.87 1.75 15.54
C GLN A 32 -3.79 2.73 14.81
N ARG A 33 -3.42 4.01 14.83
CA ARG A 33 -4.09 5.07 14.05
C ARG A 33 -3.55 5.01 12.62
N VAL A 34 -4.42 4.72 11.66
CA VAL A 34 -4.01 4.46 10.28
C VAL A 34 -4.71 5.39 9.30
N LEU A 35 -3.95 5.98 8.37
CA LEU A 35 -4.44 6.61 7.16
C LEU A 35 -4.07 5.73 5.95
N LEU A 36 -5.05 5.36 5.16
CA LEU A 36 -4.86 4.76 3.85
C LEU A 36 -4.97 5.84 2.78
N VAL A 37 -3.97 5.95 1.91
CA VAL A 37 -3.96 6.85 0.75
C VAL A 37 -4.11 6.01 -0.51
N ASP A 38 -5.19 6.24 -1.25
CA ASP A 38 -5.42 5.57 -2.54
C ASP A 38 -4.81 6.43 -3.66
N LEU A 39 -3.75 5.95 -4.31
CA LEU A 39 -3.09 6.62 -5.45
C LEU A 39 -3.45 6.00 -6.81
N ASP A 40 -4.38 5.04 -6.84
CA ASP A 40 -4.83 4.45 -8.09
C ASP A 40 -6.10 5.18 -8.59
N PRO A 41 -6.10 5.74 -9.80
CA PRO A 41 -7.30 6.34 -10.41
C PRO A 41 -8.50 5.39 -10.49
N GLN A 42 -8.28 4.08 -10.40
CA GLN A 42 -9.39 3.11 -10.32
C GLN A 42 -10.16 3.20 -9.00
N GLY A 43 -9.57 3.75 -7.93
CA GLY A 43 -10.22 3.91 -6.64
C GLY A 43 -10.60 2.58 -5.98
N ASN A 44 -9.79 1.54 -6.16
CA ASN A 44 -10.11 0.20 -5.65
C ASN A 44 -9.88 0.10 -4.14
N ALA A 45 -8.88 0.77 -3.60
CA ALA A 45 -8.67 0.82 -2.14
C ALA A 45 -9.79 1.62 -1.46
N THR A 46 -10.22 2.70 -2.09
CA THR A 46 -11.38 3.51 -1.68
C THR A 46 -12.64 2.66 -1.55
N MET A 47 -12.98 1.91 -2.60
CA MET A 47 -14.14 1.00 -2.58
C MET A 47 -13.98 -0.14 -1.58
N GLY A 48 -12.80 -0.76 -1.52
CA GLY A 48 -12.51 -1.84 -0.58
C GLY A 48 -12.56 -1.41 0.89
N ALA A 49 -12.42 -0.10 1.16
CA ALA A 49 -12.60 0.50 2.48
C ALA A 49 -14.05 0.94 2.77
N GLY A 50 -15.00 0.69 1.87
CA GLY A 50 -16.43 1.00 2.04
C GLY A 50 -16.82 2.43 1.67
N ILE A 51 -15.97 3.15 0.94
CA ILE A 51 -16.23 4.53 0.54
C ILE A 51 -16.76 4.57 -0.91
N ASN A 52 -17.89 5.25 -1.11
CA ASN A 52 -18.49 5.40 -2.42
C ASN A 52 -17.77 6.52 -3.22
N LYS A 53 -16.89 6.12 -4.13
CA LYS A 53 -16.10 7.04 -4.96
C LYS A 53 -16.92 7.95 -5.90
N ALA A 54 -18.19 7.63 -6.15
CA ALA A 54 -19.07 8.48 -6.95
C ALA A 54 -19.68 9.65 -6.15
N LYS A 55 -19.53 9.67 -4.82
CA LYS A 55 -20.09 10.68 -3.92
C LYS A 55 -19.00 11.53 -3.24
N LEU A 56 -17.76 11.47 -3.73
CA LEU A 56 -16.66 12.25 -3.17
C LEU A 56 -16.87 13.73 -3.45
N THR A 57 -16.69 14.56 -2.42
CA THR A 57 -16.66 16.04 -2.55
C THR A 57 -15.24 16.55 -2.69
N ALA A 58 -14.25 15.77 -2.21
CA ALA A 58 -12.84 15.98 -2.39
C ALA A 58 -12.12 14.62 -2.33
N SER A 59 -10.97 14.54 -2.97
CA SER A 59 -10.17 13.32 -3.10
C SER A 59 -8.68 13.65 -3.08
N ILE A 60 -7.84 12.66 -3.24
CA ILE A 60 -6.40 12.83 -3.42
C ILE A 60 -6.07 13.73 -4.64
N TYR A 61 -6.94 13.79 -5.64
CA TYR A 61 -6.77 14.66 -6.80
C TYR A 61 -6.66 16.12 -6.37
N GLU A 62 -7.65 16.65 -5.63
CA GLU A 62 -7.66 18.03 -5.14
C GLU A 62 -6.48 18.30 -4.19
N VAL A 63 -6.09 17.30 -3.40
CA VAL A 63 -4.96 17.43 -2.46
C VAL A 63 -3.64 17.59 -3.23
N LEU A 64 -3.39 16.77 -4.25
CA LEU A 64 -2.17 16.85 -5.06
C LEU A 64 -2.07 18.18 -5.84
N LEU A 65 -3.19 18.71 -6.28
CA LEU A 65 -3.23 20.02 -6.98
C LEU A 65 -3.21 21.21 -6.02
N GLY A 66 -3.33 20.99 -4.71
CA GLY A 66 -3.33 22.05 -3.69
C GLY A 66 -4.68 22.78 -3.57
N MET A 67 -5.75 22.18 -4.08
CA MET A 67 -7.13 22.72 -4.01
C MET A 67 -7.85 22.29 -2.74
N SER A 68 -7.35 21.28 -2.02
CA SER A 68 -7.89 20.81 -0.75
C SER A 68 -6.77 20.31 0.17
N ASP A 69 -7.06 20.17 1.46
CA ASP A 69 -6.19 19.57 2.45
C ASP A 69 -6.59 18.14 2.76
N VAL A 70 -5.62 17.32 3.23
CA VAL A 70 -5.85 15.93 3.66
C VAL A 70 -6.96 15.84 4.72
N THR A 71 -6.98 16.79 5.66
CA THR A 71 -8.01 16.84 6.73
C THR A 71 -9.43 17.02 6.21
N THR A 72 -9.58 17.76 5.11
CA THR A 72 -10.88 17.99 4.46
C THR A 72 -11.28 16.82 3.55
N ALA A 73 -10.31 16.25 2.83
CA ALA A 73 -10.59 15.23 1.84
C ALA A 73 -10.70 13.80 2.43
N LYS A 74 -10.10 13.56 3.60
CA LYS A 74 -10.14 12.22 4.22
C LYS A 74 -11.53 11.84 4.68
N LEU A 75 -11.84 10.55 4.56
CA LEU A 75 -13.09 9.95 5.00
C LEU A 75 -12.82 8.78 5.95
N ARG A 76 -13.79 8.42 6.77
CA ARG A 76 -13.68 7.28 7.68
C ARG A 76 -14.17 5.99 7.05
N SER A 77 -13.35 4.95 7.07
CA SER A 77 -13.79 3.57 6.86
C SER A 77 -14.38 3.04 8.16
N GLU A 78 -15.70 3.03 8.25
CA GLU A 78 -16.41 2.62 9.48
C GLU A 78 -16.13 1.14 9.83
N SER A 79 -16.24 0.26 8.83
CA SER A 79 -15.98 -1.17 9.03
C SER A 79 -14.50 -1.46 9.31
N GLY A 80 -13.59 -0.74 8.66
CA GLY A 80 -12.15 -0.92 8.79
C GLY A 80 -11.53 -0.22 9.99
N ARG A 81 -12.20 0.81 10.54
CA ARG A 81 -11.76 1.65 11.67
C ARG A 81 -10.46 2.41 11.39
N PHE A 82 -10.24 2.82 10.13
CA PHE A 82 -9.11 3.66 9.70
C PHE A 82 -9.59 4.80 8.80
N ASP A 83 -8.79 5.84 8.65
CA ASP A 83 -9.08 6.94 7.74
C ASP A 83 -8.58 6.63 6.34
N VAL A 84 -9.24 7.20 5.32
CA VAL A 84 -8.91 7.01 3.90
C VAL A 84 -8.82 8.37 3.24
N LEU A 85 -7.74 8.65 2.54
CA LEU A 85 -7.66 9.70 1.53
C LEU A 85 -8.07 9.06 0.20
N PRO A 86 -9.31 9.29 -0.26
CA PRO A 86 -9.91 8.51 -1.33
C PRO A 86 -9.45 8.95 -2.71
N ALA A 87 -9.59 8.06 -3.69
CA ALA A 87 -9.39 8.34 -5.11
C ALA A 87 -10.65 8.04 -5.94
N ASN A 88 -10.72 8.72 -7.07
CA ASN A 88 -11.65 8.45 -8.16
C ASN A 88 -10.94 8.63 -9.52
N ARG A 89 -11.70 8.53 -10.62
CA ARG A 89 -11.15 8.61 -11.98
C ARG A 89 -10.52 9.95 -12.33
N GLU A 90 -10.89 11.02 -11.65
CA GLU A 90 -10.34 12.38 -11.85
C GLU A 90 -8.83 12.42 -11.56
N LEU A 91 -8.36 11.54 -10.67
CA LEU A 91 -6.94 11.41 -10.35
C LEU A 91 -6.05 11.13 -11.58
N ALA A 92 -6.59 10.52 -12.64
CA ALA A 92 -5.84 10.36 -13.90
C ALA A 92 -5.48 11.71 -14.54
N GLY A 93 -6.29 12.75 -14.35
CA GLY A 93 -6.00 14.11 -14.80
C GLY A 93 -4.85 14.77 -14.03
N ALA A 94 -4.68 14.44 -12.77
CA ALA A 94 -3.62 15.00 -11.93
C ALA A 94 -2.22 14.79 -12.52
N GLU A 95 -1.97 13.66 -13.19
CA GLU A 95 -0.66 13.41 -13.81
C GLU A 95 -0.30 14.43 -14.89
N VAL A 96 -1.30 14.88 -15.66
CA VAL A 96 -1.10 15.90 -16.70
C VAL A 96 -0.96 17.28 -16.06
N GLU A 97 -1.81 17.61 -15.12
CA GLU A 97 -1.86 18.94 -14.48
C GLU A 97 -0.66 19.20 -13.58
N MET A 98 -0.18 18.20 -12.85
CA MET A 98 1.03 18.32 -12.02
C MET A 98 2.31 18.55 -12.82
N VAL A 99 2.36 18.23 -14.13
CA VAL A 99 3.59 18.42 -14.95
C VAL A 99 4.08 19.87 -14.90
N SER A 100 3.17 20.84 -14.87
CA SER A 100 3.47 22.26 -14.84
C SER A 100 3.69 22.83 -13.43
N LEU A 101 3.48 22.04 -12.38
CA LEU A 101 3.61 22.50 -11.00
C LEU A 101 5.04 22.33 -10.48
N ASP A 102 5.46 23.29 -9.64
CA ASP A 102 6.68 23.14 -8.85
C ASP A 102 6.54 21.99 -7.84
N ASN A 103 7.68 21.34 -7.54
CA ASN A 103 7.75 20.21 -6.60
C ASN A 103 6.76 19.08 -6.92
N ARG A 104 6.44 18.88 -8.21
CA ARG A 104 5.43 17.91 -8.67
C ARG A 104 5.61 16.48 -8.16
N ASP A 105 6.83 16.10 -7.81
CA ASP A 105 7.20 14.79 -7.24
C ASP A 105 7.06 14.72 -5.72
N LYS A 106 6.88 15.86 -5.02
CA LYS A 106 6.81 15.97 -3.56
C LYS A 106 5.45 16.43 -3.03
N ARG A 107 4.47 16.63 -3.91
CA ARG A 107 3.15 17.14 -3.55
C ARG A 107 2.48 16.32 -2.44
N LEU A 108 2.52 14.99 -2.57
CA LEU A 108 1.97 14.10 -1.55
C LEU A 108 2.76 14.19 -0.24
N ARG A 109 4.09 14.24 -0.29
CA ARG A 109 4.94 14.38 0.89
C ARG A 109 4.58 15.65 1.68
N GLU A 110 4.45 16.79 0.98
CA GLU A 110 4.10 18.08 1.59
C GLU A 110 2.68 18.04 2.20
N ALA A 111 1.73 17.37 1.55
CA ALA A 111 0.37 17.23 2.05
C ALA A 111 0.31 16.34 3.30
N LEU A 112 1.01 15.19 3.31
CA LEU A 112 1.02 14.25 4.42
C LEU A 112 1.77 14.78 5.65
N ALA A 113 2.77 15.64 5.47
CA ALA A 113 3.50 16.27 6.58
C ALA A 113 2.59 17.10 7.51
N LYS A 114 1.44 17.57 7.02
CA LYS A 114 0.47 18.34 7.80
C LYS A 114 -0.37 17.49 8.78
N VAL A 115 -0.41 16.17 8.57
CA VAL A 115 -1.25 15.23 9.33
C VAL A 115 -0.45 14.08 9.95
N ASP A 116 0.86 14.06 9.81
CA ASP A 116 1.70 12.93 10.24
C ASP A 116 1.66 12.66 11.75
N ALA A 117 1.37 13.68 12.57
CA ALA A 117 1.22 13.55 14.01
C ALA A 117 -0.09 12.85 14.43
N ASP A 118 -1.09 12.80 13.55
CA ASP A 118 -2.39 12.22 13.84
C ASP A 118 -2.41 10.69 13.68
N TYR A 119 -1.40 10.14 13.03
CA TYR A 119 -1.33 8.72 12.66
C TYR A 119 -0.07 8.05 13.18
N ASP A 120 -0.17 6.73 13.39
CA ASP A 120 0.97 5.86 13.66
C ASP A 120 1.49 5.27 12.34
N PHE A 121 0.58 5.01 11.40
CA PHE A 121 0.87 4.48 10.07
C PHE A 121 0.14 5.24 8.97
N ILE A 122 0.83 5.50 7.86
CA ILE A 122 0.22 5.94 6.60
C ILE A 122 0.59 4.91 5.54
N LEU A 123 -0.42 4.29 4.91
CA LEU A 123 -0.26 3.28 3.87
C LEU A 123 -0.71 3.85 2.53
N ILE A 124 0.15 3.78 1.53
CA ILE A 124 -0.10 4.33 0.19
C ILE A 124 -0.29 3.17 -0.78
N ASP A 125 -1.49 3.02 -1.33
CA ASP A 125 -1.79 2.06 -2.42
C ASP A 125 -1.37 2.63 -3.76
N CYS A 126 -0.33 2.08 -4.37
CA CYS A 126 0.22 2.57 -5.61
C CYS A 126 -0.39 1.88 -6.84
N PRO A 127 -0.63 2.60 -7.96
CA PRO A 127 -1.00 1.98 -9.22
C PRO A 127 0.12 1.08 -9.76
N PRO A 128 -0.18 0.18 -10.71
CA PRO A 128 0.86 -0.68 -11.30
C PRO A 128 1.84 0.08 -12.20
N ALA A 129 1.41 1.21 -12.74
CA ALA A 129 2.24 2.04 -13.60
C ALA A 129 3.31 2.81 -12.80
N LEU A 130 4.51 2.91 -13.34
CA LEU A 130 5.54 3.80 -12.80
C LEU A 130 5.31 5.22 -13.35
N SER A 131 4.34 5.88 -12.81
CA SER A 131 3.88 7.21 -13.21
C SER A 131 4.26 8.29 -12.18
N LEU A 132 3.88 9.54 -12.45
CA LEU A 132 4.08 10.64 -11.50
C LEU A 132 3.34 10.41 -10.18
N LEU A 133 2.20 9.70 -10.19
CA LEU A 133 1.49 9.30 -8.97
C LEU A 133 2.34 8.34 -8.13
N THR A 134 2.85 7.27 -8.73
CA THR A 134 3.73 6.33 -8.03
C THR A 134 4.99 7.04 -7.50
N LEU A 135 5.55 7.97 -8.29
CA LEU A 135 6.70 8.76 -7.85
C LEU A 135 6.37 9.62 -6.61
N ASN A 136 5.20 10.25 -6.57
CA ASN A 136 4.72 10.98 -5.39
C ASN A 136 4.62 10.06 -4.16
N GLY A 137 4.08 8.85 -4.32
CA GLY A 137 4.04 7.86 -3.27
C GLY A 137 5.43 7.52 -2.73
N LEU A 138 6.38 7.19 -3.62
CA LEU A 138 7.75 6.84 -3.25
C LEU A 138 8.51 8.01 -2.62
N CYS A 139 8.28 9.24 -3.07
CA CYS A 139 8.88 10.44 -2.49
C CYS A 139 8.33 10.76 -1.08
N ALA A 140 7.10 10.37 -0.78
CA ALA A 140 6.47 10.58 0.51
C ALA A 140 6.80 9.47 1.52
N ALA A 141 7.16 8.27 1.07
CA ALA A 141 7.30 7.10 1.91
C ALA A 141 8.67 6.97 2.58
N HIS A 142 8.70 6.39 3.77
CA HIS A 142 9.92 5.91 4.44
C HIS A 142 10.32 4.51 3.93
N GLY A 143 9.37 3.77 3.34
CA GLY A 143 9.68 2.45 2.83
C GLY A 143 8.63 1.86 1.90
N VAL A 144 9.04 0.80 1.21
CA VAL A 144 8.21 0.09 0.24
C VAL A 144 7.98 -1.34 0.71
N ILE A 145 6.70 -1.74 0.76
CA ILE A 145 6.24 -3.11 0.92
C ILE A 145 5.92 -3.62 -0.49
N ILE A 146 6.48 -4.76 -0.86
CA ILE A 146 6.32 -5.32 -2.20
C ILE A 146 5.54 -6.63 -2.12
N PRO A 147 4.21 -6.60 -2.32
CA PRO A 147 3.43 -7.84 -2.48
C PRO A 147 3.78 -8.50 -3.81
N MET A 148 4.01 -9.81 -3.77
CA MET A 148 4.33 -10.57 -4.97
C MET A 148 3.80 -12.00 -4.89
N GLN A 149 3.41 -12.53 -6.04
CA GLN A 149 3.09 -13.94 -6.18
C GLN A 149 4.38 -14.72 -6.45
N CYS A 150 4.50 -15.93 -5.87
CA CYS A 150 5.63 -16.82 -6.15
C CYS A 150 5.44 -17.53 -7.50
N GLU A 151 5.68 -16.80 -8.59
CA GLU A 151 5.55 -17.25 -9.98
C GLU A 151 6.89 -17.08 -10.73
N TYR A 152 7.01 -17.71 -11.91
CA TYR A 152 8.25 -17.77 -12.66
C TYR A 152 8.91 -16.40 -12.93
N TYR A 153 8.13 -15.40 -13.36
CA TYR A 153 8.66 -14.05 -13.67
C TYR A 153 8.72 -13.10 -12.45
N ALA A 154 8.52 -13.62 -11.24
CA ALA A 154 8.45 -12.78 -10.04
C ALA A 154 9.79 -12.07 -9.73
N LEU A 155 10.91 -12.75 -9.93
CA LEU A 155 12.24 -12.20 -9.67
C LEU A 155 12.67 -11.14 -10.68
N GLU A 156 12.29 -11.28 -11.94
CA GLU A 156 12.59 -10.29 -12.99
C GLU A 156 11.88 -8.97 -12.70
N GLY A 157 10.56 -9.00 -12.48
CA GLY A 157 9.79 -7.80 -12.14
C GLY A 157 10.23 -7.13 -10.82
N LEU A 158 10.74 -7.93 -9.88
CA LEU A 158 11.29 -7.40 -8.62
C LEU A 158 12.59 -6.61 -8.87
N SER A 159 13.46 -7.10 -9.78
CA SER A 159 14.71 -6.41 -10.13
C SER A 159 14.44 -5.01 -10.69
N ASP A 160 13.49 -4.88 -11.61
CA ASP A 160 13.13 -3.59 -12.22
C ASP A 160 12.57 -2.61 -11.20
N LEU A 161 11.69 -3.08 -10.31
CA LEU A 161 11.16 -2.26 -9.23
C LEU A 161 12.26 -1.84 -8.24
N ALA A 162 13.15 -2.76 -7.85
CA ALA A 162 14.27 -2.46 -6.96
C ALA A 162 15.21 -1.41 -7.56
N ASN A 163 15.49 -1.47 -8.87
CA ASN A 163 16.27 -0.47 -9.57
C ASN A 163 15.59 0.90 -9.57
N THR A 164 14.27 0.93 -9.74
CA THR A 164 13.49 2.16 -9.66
C THR A 164 13.56 2.76 -8.25
N ILE A 165 13.32 1.97 -7.22
CA ILE A 165 13.42 2.41 -5.81
C ILE A 165 14.82 2.96 -5.53
N LYS A 166 15.87 2.31 -6.00
CA LYS A 166 17.25 2.78 -5.91
C LYS A 166 17.45 4.18 -6.54
N LYS A 167 16.90 4.40 -7.74
CA LYS A 167 16.98 5.71 -8.42
C LYS A 167 16.25 6.80 -7.64
N VAL A 168 15.05 6.49 -7.11
CA VAL A 168 14.30 7.43 -6.28
C VAL A 168 15.05 7.73 -4.98
N SER A 169 15.59 6.71 -4.31
CA SER A 169 16.38 6.89 -3.08
C SER A 169 17.61 7.75 -3.32
N ALA A 170 18.32 7.54 -4.42
CA ALA A 170 19.54 8.29 -4.72
C ALA A 170 19.30 9.77 -5.07
N ASN A 171 18.16 10.11 -5.67
CA ASN A 171 17.95 11.43 -6.28
C ASN A 171 16.85 12.28 -5.63
N LEU A 172 15.83 11.64 -5.02
CA LEU A 172 14.61 12.33 -4.59
C LEU A 172 14.24 12.11 -3.11
N ASN A 173 14.47 10.90 -2.59
CA ASN A 173 14.10 10.54 -1.21
C ASN A 173 15.15 9.60 -0.59
N PRO A 174 16.22 10.13 0.02
CA PRO A 174 17.32 9.32 0.57
C PRO A 174 16.88 8.34 1.68
N ASP A 175 15.77 8.60 2.34
CA ASP A 175 15.24 7.76 3.42
C ASP A 175 14.48 6.53 2.92
N LEU A 176 14.16 6.48 1.63
CA LEU A 176 13.36 5.40 1.04
C LEU A 176 14.11 4.07 1.05
N LYS A 177 13.52 3.04 1.66
CA LYS A 177 14.07 1.68 1.74
C LYS A 177 13.05 0.63 1.31
N ILE A 178 13.51 -0.52 0.85
CA ILE A 178 12.65 -1.70 0.74
C ILE A 178 12.49 -2.26 2.15
N VAL A 179 11.28 -2.19 2.70
CA VAL A 179 10.92 -2.74 4.02
C VAL A 179 10.82 -4.25 3.96
N GLY A 180 10.18 -4.76 2.90
CA GLY A 180 10.13 -6.19 2.71
C GLY A 180 9.25 -6.66 1.56
N LEU A 181 9.43 -7.94 1.25
CA LEU A 181 8.72 -8.69 0.22
C LEU A 181 7.65 -9.54 0.90
N LEU A 182 6.38 -9.34 0.51
CA LEU A 182 5.25 -10.11 1.02
C LEU A 182 4.78 -11.12 -0.03
N ARG A 183 4.91 -12.40 0.28
CA ARG A 183 4.43 -13.47 -0.59
C ARG A 183 2.91 -13.58 -0.43
N VAL A 184 2.18 -13.31 -1.51
CA VAL A 184 0.72 -13.30 -1.53
C VAL A 184 0.16 -14.37 -2.47
N MET A 185 -1.08 -14.77 -2.24
CA MET A 185 -1.75 -15.86 -2.98
C MET A 185 -0.90 -17.13 -3.00
N PHE A 186 -0.16 -17.37 -1.92
CA PHE A 186 0.75 -18.50 -1.79
C PHE A 186 -0.02 -19.82 -1.67
N ASP A 187 0.37 -20.81 -2.46
CA ASP A 187 -0.14 -22.19 -2.36
C ASP A 187 1.03 -23.15 -2.09
N PRO A 188 1.14 -23.69 -0.89
CA PRO A 188 2.24 -24.58 -0.52
C PRO A 188 2.21 -25.94 -1.25
N ARG A 189 1.12 -26.26 -1.95
CA ARG A 189 1.02 -27.50 -2.75
C ARG A 189 1.69 -27.37 -4.10
N MET A 190 1.98 -26.14 -4.54
CA MET A 190 2.64 -25.87 -5.83
C MET A 190 4.15 -25.83 -5.64
N THR A 191 4.86 -26.81 -6.22
CA THR A 191 6.32 -26.90 -6.16
C THR A 191 7.00 -25.60 -6.65
N LEU A 192 6.51 -24.99 -7.72
CA LEU A 192 7.06 -23.73 -8.23
C LEU A 192 6.94 -22.60 -7.20
N SER A 193 5.81 -22.50 -6.50
CA SER A 193 5.63 -21.48 -5.47
C SER A 193 6.63 -21.64 -4.32
N GLN A 194 6.91 -22.87 -3.92
CA GLN A 194 7.92 -23.15 -2.91
C GLN A 194 9.32 -22.80 -3.40
N GLN A 195 9.70 -23.26 -4.60
CA GLN A 195 11.01 -22.98 -5.16
C GLN A 195 11.27 -21.47 -5.30
N VAL A 196 10.29 -20.69 -5.77
CA VAL A 196 10.43 -19.22 -5.87
C VAL A 196 10.51 -18.60 -4.47
N SER A 197 9.71 -19.08 -3.51
CA SER A 197 9.76 -18.63 -2.12
C SER A 197 11.15 -18.86 -1.49
N ASP A 198 11.74 -20.05 -1.67
CA ASP A 198 13.07 -20.39 -1.15
C ASP A 198 14.16 -19.50 -1.79
N GLN A 199 14.06 -19.25 -3.10
CA GLN A 199 14.96 -18.32 -3.79
C GLN A 199 14.85 -16.89 -3.25
N LEU A 200 13.62 -16.41 -2.95
CA LEU A 200 13.44 -15.10 -2.34
C LEU A 200 14.09 -15.03 -0.95
N GLU A 201 13.89 -16.04 -0.11
CA GLU A 201 14.51 -16.10 1.23
C GLU A 201 16.04 -16.16 1.12
N GLN A 202 16.58 -16.93 0.18
CA GLN A 202 18.02 -17.05 -0.04
C GLN A 202 18.66 -15.73 -0.49
N HIS A 203 18.00 -14.97 -1.39
CA HIS A 203 18.57 -13.75 -1.97
C HIS A 203 18.30 -12.49 -1.15
N PHE A 204 17.15 -12.42 -0.47
CA PHE A 204 16.70 -11.20 0.22
C PHE A 204 16.68 -11.35 1.75
N GLY A 205 16.81 -12.57 2.28
CA GLY A 205 16.95 -12.85 3.72
C GLY A 205 15.90 -12.12 4.56
N ASP A 206 16.37 -11.26 5.44
CA ASP A 206 15.54 -10.51 6.39
C ASP A 206 14.52 -9.57 5.73
N LYS A 207 14.69 -9.26 4.44
CA LYS A 207 13.71 -8.46 3.69
C LYS A 207 12.49 -9.27 3.24
N VAL A 208 12.48 -10.58 3.39
CA VAL A 208 11.28 -11.39 3.15
C VAL A 208 10.47 -11.46 4.44
N PHE A 209 9.19 -11.05 4.37
CA PHE A 209 8.32 -11.20 5.53
C PHE A 209 8.09 -12.68 5.84
N LYS A 210 8.06 -13.02 7.14
CA LYS A 210 7.78 -14.39 7.60
C LYS A 210 6.35 -14.80 7.28
N THR A 211 5.44 -13.83 7.37
CA THR A 211 4.03 -14.03 7.05
C THR A 211 3.84 -14.35 5.57
N LEU A 212 3.04 -15.36 5.29
CA LEU A 212 2.58 -15.77 3.97
C LEU A 212 1.07 -15.49 3.87
N ILE A 213 0.63 -14.81 2.81
CA ILE A 213 -0.80 -14.62 2.56
C ILE A 213 -1.28 -15.71 1.61
N PRO A 214 -2.12 -16.64 2.07
CA PRO A 214 -2.61 -17.72 1.23
C PRO A 214 -3.62 -17.22 0.19
N ARG A 215 -3.78 -17.96 -0.92
CA ARG A 215 -4.93 -17.75 -1.81
C ARG A 215 -6.22 -17.99 -1.02
N ASN A 216 -7.10 -16.99 -1.03
CA ASN A 216 -8.31 -17.02 -0.20
C ASN A 216 -9.49 -16.33 -0.92
N VAL A 217 -10.59 -17.05 -1.09
CA VAL A 217 -11.78 -16.56 -1.79
C VAL A 217 -12.43 -15.40 -1.03
N ARG A 218 -12.45 -15.45 0.31
CA ARG A 218 -13.06 -14.38 1.12
C ARG A 218 -12.38 -13.03 0.94
N LEU A 219 -11.05 -13.02 0.75
CA LEU A 219 -10.31 -11.79 0.43
C LEU A 219 -10.67 -11.25 -0.96
N ALA A 220 -11.04 -12.10 -1.91
CA ALA A 220 -11.45 -11.69 -3.24
C ALA A 220 -12.91 -11.19 -3.27
N GLU A 221 -13.78 -11.73 -2.43
CA GLU A 221 -15.19 -11.34 -2.32
C GLU A 221 -15.38 -10.02 -1.55
N ALA A 222 -14.63 -9.81 -0.49
CA ALA A 222 -14.78 -8.69 0.44
C ALA A 222 -14.88 -7.29 -0.23
N PRO A 223 -14.09 -6.96 -1.28
CA PRO A 223 -14.19 -5.66 -1.95
C PRO A 223 -15.56 -5.39 -2.57
N SER A 224 -16.30 -6.43 -3.01
CA SER A 224 -17.65 -6.26 -3.58
C SER A 224 -18.68 -5.81 -2.54
N TYR A 225 -18.36 -6.00 -1.25
CA TYR A 225 -19.18 -5.55 -0.13
C TYR A 225 -18.67 -4.24 0.47
N GLY A 226 -17.53 -3.71 -0.01
CA GLY A 226 -16.90 -2.53 0.57
C GLY A 226 -16.41 -2.75 2.00
N ILE A 227 -16.00 -3.97 2.35
CA ILE A 227 -15.57 -4.35 3.69
C ILE A 227 -14.16 -4.97 3.59
N PRO A 228 -13.17 -4.52 4.39
CA PRO A 228 -11.87 -5.19 4.43
C PRO A 228 -12.00 -6.67 4.77
N GLY A 229 -11.25 -7.54 4.10
CA GLY A 229 -11.36 -9.00 4.29
C GLY A 229 -11.13 -9.47 5.72
N VAL A 230 -10.27 -8.77 6.49
CA VAL A 230 -10.04 -9.04 7.93
C VAL A 230 -11.26 -8.73 8.81
N VAL A 231 -12.24 -8.01 8.27
CA VAL A 231 -13.52 -7.70 8.93
C VAL A 231 -14.64 -8.54 8.34
N PHE A 232 -14.62 -8.74 7.01
CA PHE A 232 -15.64 -9.50 6.28
C PHE A 232 -15.74 -10.96 6.73
N ASP A 233 -14.58 -11.63 6.88
CA ASP A 233 -14.52 -13.00 7.43
C ASP A 233 -13.26 -13.13 8.31
N PRO A 234 -13.34 -12.71 9.58
CA PRO A 234 -12.19 -12.72 10.49
C PRO A 234 -11.60 -14.11 10.76
N ALA A 235 -12.39 -15.16 10.58
CA ALA A 235 -11.97 -16.54 10.81
C ALA A 235 -11.24 -17.15 9.61
N SER A 236 -11.33 -16.52 8.43
CA SER A 236 -10.66 -17.03 7.23
C SER A 236 -9.14 -16.99 7.38
N LYS A 237 -8.47 -17.98 6.74
CA LYS A 237 -6.99 -18.05 6.76
C LYS A 237 -6.34 -16.79 6.20
N GLY A 238 -6.96 -16.16 5.20
CA GLY A 238 -6.47 -14.92 4.61
C GLY A 238 -6.55 -13.73 5.58
N ALA A 239 -7.66 -13.59 6.31
CA ALA A 239 -7.84 -12.56 7.32
C ALA A 239 -6.84 -12.71 8.47
N GLN A 240 -6.68 -13.94 9.00
CA GLN A 240 -5.72 -14.24 10.05
C GLN A 240 -4.28 -13.94 9.61
N ALA A 241 -3.93 -14.26 8.38
CA ALA A 241 -2.62 -13.96 7.81
C ALA A 241 -2.37 -12.44 7.74
N TYR A 242 -3.34 -11.61 7.32
CA TYR A 242 -3.17 -10.16 7.32
C TYR A 242 -3.10 -9.55 8.73
N ILE A 243 -3.80 -10.11 9.71
CA ILE A 243 -3.66 -9.68 11.12
C ILE A 243 -2.24 -10.01 11.63
N ALA A 244 -1.75 -11.23 11.35
CA ALA A 244 -0.37 -11.61 11.67
C ALA A 244 0.66 -10.73 10.96
N PHE A 245 0.42 -10.38 9.69
CA PHE A 245 1.26 -9.46 8.95
C PHE A 245 1.29 -8.06 9.58
N GLY A 246 0.15 -7.54 10.05
CA GLY A 246 0.09 -6.29 10.80
C GLY A 246 0.96 -6.33 12.06
N ALA A 247 0.92 -7.41 12.82
CA ALA A 247 1.76 -7.61 14.00
C ALA A 247 3.25 -7.69 13.63
N GLU A 248 3.61 -8.41 12.57
CA GLU A 248 4.97 -8.48 12.05
C GLU A 248 5.49 -7.11 11.60
N MET A 249 4.65 -6.29 10.97
CA MET A 249 4.99 -4.92 10.60
C MET A 249 5.30 -4.05 11.81
N VAL A 250 4.47 -4.08 12.84
CA VAL A 250 4.70 -3.32 14.09
C VAL A 250 6.02 -3.72 14.74
N GLU A 251 6.30 -5.02 14.81
CA GLU A 251 7.55 -5.51 15.41
C GLU A 251 8.78 -5.13 14.57
N ARG A 252 8.71 -5.28 13.25
CA ARG A 252 9.80 -4.93 12.33
C ARG A 252 10.18 -3.46 12.43
N ILE A 253 9.21 -2.57 12.57
CA ILE A 253 9.47 -1.13 12.69
C ILE A 253 10.18 -0.83 14.01
N LYS A 254 9.75 -1.43 15.13
CA LYS A 254 10.43 -1.28 16.43
C LYS A 254 11.89 -1.73 16.40
N GLN A 255 12.23 -2.71 15.54
CA GLN A 255 13.61 -3.17 15.36
C GLN A 255 14.45 -2.22 14.51
N LEU A 256 13.84 -1.52 13.56
CA LEU A 256 14.54 -0.54 12.70
C LEU A 256 14.81 0.80 13.41
N GLU A 257 14.18 1.04 14.56
CA GLU A 257 14.35 2.24 15.38
C GLU A 257 15.40 2.06 16.49
N LYS A 258 15.87 0.84 16.71
CA LYS A 258 16.96 0.50 17.63
C LYS A 258 18.31 0.54 16.93
#